data_1cb7f042127e0623436c84b85f527c1d
#
_entry.id   1cb7f042127e0623436c84b85f527c1d
#
_cell.length_a   1.000
_cell.length_b   1.000
_cell.length_c   1.000
_cell.angle_alpha   90.00
_cell.angle_beta   90.00
_cell.angle_gamma   90.00
#
_symmetry.space_group_name_H-M   'P 1'
#
loop_
_entity.id
_entity.type
_entity.pdbx_description
1 polymer ?
#
loop_
_entity_poly.entity_id
_entity_poly.type
_entity_poly.pdbx_seq_one_letter_code
_entity_poly.pdbx_strand_id
1 'polypeptide(L)'
;MNLLNKDKTIGMTNAQVALIEYDVAEDKIIKNEDGTCKKITNHDPGLLIVFISPNSVFNGYTDAQATEKKILRDVFEKGDAWFNTGDLIKTVDVGYALGKTHYQFVDRVGDTFRWKSENVSTNEVGEILNGFKDVNMSNVYGVEIPGCEGRAGMAAFSLKDASSFDWQGFSNHVENSLPKYARPLFIRIIQEMDTTGTFKLKKNDLRNEAFNIDKVSDQIYCLKPNSSNYEVLDNEWFQTINSEQAGY
;
A
#
# COMPACT_ATOMS: atom_id res chain seq x y z
N MET A 1 9.54 -26.96 1.08
CA MET A 1 9.99 -26.13 2.19
C MET A 1 10.32 -24.76 1.61
N ASN A 2 9.29 -23.90 1.44
CA ASN A 2 9.49 -22.56 0.90
C ASN A 2 10.21 -21.75 1.99
N LEU A 3 11.47 -21.47 1.75
CA LEU A 3 12.24 -20.53 2.54
C LEU A 3 11.49 -19.20 2.56
N LEU A 4 11.19 -18.73 3.75
CA LEU A 4 10.66 -17.41 4.07
C LEU A 4 11.28 -16.38 3.14
N ASN A 5 10.42 -15.64 2.42
CA ASN A 5 10.83 -14.53 1.58
C ASN A 5 11.71 -13.61 2.43
N LYS A 6 12.99 -13.50 2.08
CA LYS A 6 14.03 -12.89 2.93
C LYS A 6 13.79 -11.39 3.22
N ASP A 7 12.82 -10.78 2.54
CA ASP A 7 12.65 -9.33 2.53
C ASP A 7 11.45 -8.83 3.35
N LYS A 8 10.64 -9.74 3.96
CA LYS A 8 9.48 -9.33 4.77
C LYS A 8 9.83 -9.30 6.25
N THR A 9 9.69 -8.14 6.87
CA THR A 9 9.93 -7.97 8.31
C THR A 9 8.91 -8.77 9.11
N ILE A 10 9.39 -9.80 9.82
CA ILE A 10 8.62 -10.59 10.77
C ILE A 10 9.08 -10.23 12.18
N GLY A 11 8.13 -9.96 13.06
CA GLY A 11 8.41 -9.58 14.43
C GLY A 11 7.51 -10.26 15.46
N MET A 12 7.87 -10.09 16.72
CA MET A 12 7.07 -10.49 17.87
C MET A 12 6.93 -9.29 18.80
N THR A 13 5.88 -9.28 19.61
CA THR A 13 5.70 -8.27 20.65
C THR A 13 5.28 -8.90 21.97
N ASN A 14 5.66 -8.27 23.07
CA ASN A 14 5.14 -8.58 24.39
C ASN A 14 4.00 -7.63 24.80
N ALA A 15 3.70 -6.61 23.99
CA ALA A 15 2.55 -5.76 24.20
C ALA A 15 1.25 -6.54 23.95
N GLN A 16 0.19 -6.16 24.65
CA GLN A 16 -1.13 -6.68 24.34
C GLN A 16 -1.63 -6.03 23.05
N VAL A 17 -1.74 -6.81 21.99
CA VAL A 17 -2.14 -6.34 20.66
C VAL A 17 -3.34 -7.13 20.14
N ALA A 18 -4.07 -6.53 19.21
CA ALA A 18 -5.10 -7.20 18.43
C ALA A 18 -5.07 -6.75 16.97
N LEU A 19 -5.55 -7.61 16.08
CA LEU A 19 -5.84 -7.28 14.70
C LEU A 19 -7.36 -7.15 14.54
N ILE A 20 -7.82 -6.05 13.98
CA ILE A 20 -9.24 -5.80 13.71
C ILE A 20 -9.48 -5.63 12.22
N GLU A 21 -10.68 -6.02 11.77
CA GLU A 21 -11.06 -5.87 10.37
C GLU A 21 -11.13 -4.38 9.99
N TYR A 22 -10.58 -4.09 8.82
CA TYR A 22 -10.49 -2.74 8.28
C TYR A 22 -10.87 -2.72 6.80
N ASP A 23 -11.83 -1.88 6.45
CA ASP A 23 -12.21 -1.65 5.06
C ASP A 23 -11.30 -0.57 4.47
N VAL A 24 -10.41 -1.00 3.58
CA VAL A 24 -9.44 -0.12 2.91
C VAL A 24 -10.13 0.84 1.92
N ALA A 25 -11.26 0.43 1.31
CA ALA A 25 -11.97 1.24 0.34
C ALA A 25 -12.71 2.40 1.00
N GLU A 26 -13.37 2.09 2.13
CA GLU A 26 -14.18 3.06 2.89
C GLU A 26 -13.37 3.77 3.98
N ASP A 27 -12.08 3.41 4.15
CA ASP A 27 -11.17 3.94 5.18
C ASP A 27 -11.77 3.86 6.60
N LYS A 28 -12.38 2.70 6.93
CA LYS A 28 -13.10 2.52 8.19
C LYS A 28 -12.89 1.16 8.86
N ILE A 29 -13.01 1.16 10.19
CA ILE A 29 -13.01 -0.05 11.01
C ILE A 29 -14.35 -0.77 10.88
N ILE A 30 -14.33 -2.07 10.67
CA ILE A 30 -15.53 -2.91 10.62
C ILE A 30 -15.94 -3.28 12.05
N LYS A 31 -17.23 -3.13 12.34
CA LYS A 31 -17.81 -3.42 13.64
C LYS A 31 -18.81 -4.56 13.57
N ASN A 32 -18.97 -5.24 14.70
CA ASN A 32 -20.03 -6.21 14.94
C ASN A 32 -21.37 -5.49 15.18
N GLU A 33 -22.47 -6.25 15.23
CA GLU A 33 -23.82 -5.71 15.49
C GLU A 33 -23.94 -5.03 16.88
N ASP A 34 -23.15 -5.48 17.85
CA ASP A 34 -23.08 -4.89 19.20
C ASP A 34 -22.24 -3.63 19.31
N GLY A 35 -21.65 -3.18 18.19
CA GLY A 35 -20.81 -1.98 18.09
C GLY A 35 -19.34 -2.19 18.44
N THR A 36 -18.94 -3.38 18.91
CA THR A 36 -17.53 -3.75 19.12
C THR A 36 -16.79 -3.89 17.79
N CYS A 37 -15.47 -3.77 17.80
CA CYS A 37 -14.67 -3.98 16.59
C CYS A 37 -14.57 -5.47 16.26
N LYS A 38 -14.68 -5.78 14.98
CA LYS A 38 -14.59 -7.15 14.50
C LYS A 38 -13.12 -7.60 14.49
N LYS A 39 -12.82 -8.64 15.27
CA LYS A 39 -11.46 -9.15 15.47
C LYS A 39 -11.10 -10.16 14.38
N ILE A 40 -9.86 -10.07 13.88
CA ILE A 40 -9.30 -11.06 12.97
C ILE A 40 -8.68 -12.20 13.79
N THR A 41 -9.06 -13.43 13.47
CA THR A 41 -8.58 -14.64 14.13
C THR A 41 -7.84 -15.60 13.20
N ASN A 42 -7.88 -15.32 11.90
CA ASN A 42 -7.16 -16.03 10.83
C ASN A 42 -5.86 -15.31 10.47
N HIS A 43 -5.23 -15.67 9.36
CA HIS A 43 -4.01 -15.05 8.86
C HIS A 43 -4.26 -13.88 7.88
N ASP A 44 -5.50 -13.36 7.82
CA ASP A 44 -5.80 -12.21 6.99
C ASP A 44 -5.16 -10.93 7.54
N PRO A 45 -4.85 -9.96 6.68
CA PRO A 45 -4.38 -8.66 7.12
C PRO A 45 -5.44 -7.89 7.91
N GLY A 46 -5.03 -7.26 9.00
CA GLY A 46 -5.89 -6.40 9.80
C GLY A 46 -5.15 -5.19 10.35
N LEU A 47 -5.91 -4.22 10.78
CA LEU A 47 -5.39 -3.04 11.47
C LEU A 47 -4.83 -3.46 12.84
N LEU A 48 -3.54 -3.22 13.05
CA LEU A 48 -2.90 -3.47 14.34
C LEU A 48 -3.29 -2.39 15.34
N ILE A 49 -3.80 -2.85 16.48
CA ILE A 49 -4.07 -1.97 17.63
C ILE A 49 -3.33 -2.48 18.86
N VAL A 50 -2.91 -1.55 19.71
CA VAL A 50 -2.16 -1.84 20.95
C VAL A 50 -2.96 -1.36 22.14
N PHE A 51 -3.15 -2.24 23.12
CA PHE A 51 -3.89 -1.91 24.34
C PHE A 51 -3.17 -0.84 25.16
N ILE A 52 -3.89 0.21 25.53
CA ILE A 52 -3.39 1.29 26.39
C ILE A 52 -3.67 0.89 27.84
N SER A 53 -2.60 0.71 28.62
CA SER A 53 -2.68 0.35 30.03
C SER A 53 -1.64 1.13 30.82
N PRO A 54 -1.69 1.12 32.17
CA PRO A 54 -0.65 1.73 33.00
C PRO A 54 0.77 1.24 32.69
N ASN A 55 0.90 0.00 32.19
CA ASN A 55 2.17 -0.60 31.82
C ASN A 55 2.55 -0.42 30.33
N SER A 56 1.61 0.10 29.53
CA SER A 56 1.77 0.40 28.10
C SER A 56 1.15 1.73 27.79
N VAL A 57 1.80 2.79 28.25
CA VAL A 57 1.31 4.17 28.14
C VAL A 57 1.57 4.70 26.73
N PHE A 58 0.53 5.22 26.09
CA PHE A 58 0.66 6.02 24.88
C PHE A 58 0.83 7.49 25.27
N ASN A 59 2.04 8.03 25.17
CA ASN A 59 2.36 9.40 25.56
C ASN A 59 1.78 10.48 24.62
N GLY A 60 1.20 10.06 23.49
CA GLY A 60 0.62 10.97 22.50
C GLY A 60 1.65 11.67 21.61
N TYR A 61 1.12 12.48 20.71
CA TYR A 61 1.88 13.40 19.87
C TYR A 61 1.90 14.78 20.51
N THR A 62 2.72 15.70 20.00
CA THR A 62 2.71 17.12 20.39
C THR A 62 1.36 17.78 20.09
N ASP A 63 0.63 17.31 19.09
CA ASP A 63 -0.73 17.72 18.76
C ASP A 63 -1.74 16.81 19.48
N ALA A 64 -2.53 17.42 20.39
CA ALA A 64 -3.56 16.73 21.15
C ALA A 64 -4.70 16.17 20.28
N GLN A 65 -5.08 16.87 19.20
CA GLN A 65 -6.12 16.40 18.28
C GLN A 65 -5.64 15.20 17.46
N ALA A 66 -4.38 15.20 17.01
CA ALA A 66 -3.76 14.07 16.36
C ALA A 66 -3.64 12.86 17.29
N THR A 67 -3.37 13.11 18.57
CA THR A 67 -3.31 12.08 19.61
C THR A 67 -4.68 11.42 19.80
N GLU A 68 -5.74 12.22 19.97
CA GLU A 68 -7.08 11.69 20.22
C GLU A 68 -7.62 10.88 19.03
N LYS A 69 -7.33 11.27 17.79
CA LYS A 69 -7.68 10.49 16.58
C LYS A 69 -7.03 9.11 16.51
N LYS A 70 -5.94 8.90 17.25
CA LYS A 70 -5.22 7.62 17.30
C LYS A 70 -5.68 6.72 18.46
N ILE A 71 -6.55 7.21 19.34
CA ILE A 71 -7.10 6.41 20.45
C ILE A 71 -8.48 5.90 20.06
N LEU A 72 -8.61 4.58 19.96
CA LEU A 72 -9.88 3.90 19.79
C LEU A 72 -10.42 3.54 21.18
N ARG A 73 -11.70 3.86 21.43
CA ARG A 73 -12.37 3.58 22.71
C ARG A 73 -13.49 2.58 22.51
N ASP A 74 -13.81 1.82 23.56
CA ASP A 74 -14.87 0.82 23.56
C ASP A 74 -14.72 -0.17 22.37
N VAL A 75 -13.50 -0.67 22.20
CA VAL A 75 -13.13 -1.52 21.03
C VAL A 75 -13.69 -2.92 21.19
N PHE A 76 -13.47 -3.56 22.32
CA PHE A 76 -13.97 -4.90 22.63
C PHE A 76 -14.82 -4.91 23.91
N GLU A 77 -14.57 -3.97 24.83
CA GLU A 77 -15.26 -3.85 26.10
C GLU A 77 -15.46 -2.37 26.43
N LYS A 78 -16.56 -2.06 27.13
CA LYS A 78 -16.84 -0.70 27.56
C LYS A 78 -15.73 -0.18 28.49
N GLY A 79 -15.13 0.96 28.10
CA GLY A 79 -14.06 1.62 28.85
C GLY A 79 -12.65 1.18 28.45
N ASP A 80 -12.49 0.22 27.54
CA ASP A 80 -11.17 -0.09 27.00
C ASP A 80 -10.64 1.03 26.08
N ALA A 81 -9.32 1.13 25.96
CA ALA A 81 -8.69 2.09 25.08
C ALA A 81 -7.52 1.44 24.35
N TRP A 82 -7.43 1.68 23.05
CA TRP A 82 -6.45 1.08 22.17
C TRP A 82 -5.80 2.12 21.28
N PHE A 83 -4.49 2.03 21.10
CA PHE A 83 -3.76 2.85 20.17
C PHE A 83 -3.86 2.26 18.75
N ASN A 84 -4.33 3.06 17.81
CA ASN A 84 -4.36 2.74 16.38
C ASN A 84 -2.97 3.03 15.77
N THR A 85 -2.22 1.98 15.42
CA THR A 85 -0.90 2.14 14.82
C THR A 85 -0.94 2.72 13.41
N GLY A 86 -2.04 2.47 12.68
CA GLY A 86 -2.16 2.79 11.27
C GLY A 86 -1.45 1.79 10.35
N ASP A 87 -1.03 0.65 10.90
CA ASP A 87 -0.33 -0.39 10.14
C ASP A 87 -1.24 -1.61 9.94
N LEU A 88 -1.29 -2.12 8.71
CA LEU A 88 -1.92 -3.39 8.38
C LEU A 88 -0.91 -4.51 8.57
N ILE A 89 -1.27 -5.46 9.41
CA ILE A 89 -0.42 -6.56 9.85
C ILE A 89 -1.18 -7.87 9.68
N LYS A 90 -0.48 -8.95 9.40
CA LYS A 90 -1.03 -10.30 9.46
C LYS A 90 -0.22 -11.19 10.39
N THR A 91 -0.86 -12.23 10.93
CA THR A 91 -0.14 -13.30 11.65
C THR A 91 0.49 -14.26 10.65
N VAL A 92 1.64 -14.80 11.00
CA VAL A 92 2.36 -15.77 10.16
C VAL A 92 2.80 -16.97 10.99
N ASP A 93 2.74 -18.16 10.39
CA ASP A 93 3.34 -19.36 10.95
C ASP A 93 4.78 -19.46 10.45
N VAL A 94 5.70 -19.42 11.38
CA VAL A 94 7.15 -19.54 11.09
C VAL A 94 7.67 -20.97 11.26
N GLY A 95 6.77 -21.94 11.50
CA GLY A 95 7.12 -23.36 11.69
C GLY A 95 7.63 -23.70 13.11
N TYR A 96 7.98 -22.69 13.93
CA TYR A 96 8.34 -22.85 15.34
C TYR A 96 7.95 -21.57 16.10
N ALA A 97 6.80 -21.58 16.72
CA ALA A 97 6.27 -20.37 17.35
C ALA A 97 6.79 -20.14 18.78
N LEU A 98 7.35 -21.16 19.45
CA LEU A 98 7.77 -21.11 20.86
C LEU A 98 6.70 -20.50 21.79
N GLY A 99 5.41 -20.75 21.47
CA GLY A 99 4.28 -20.20 22.20
C GLY A 99 4.00 -18.70 21.94
N LYS A 100 4.63 -18.09 20.93
CA LYS A 100 4.45 -16.67 20.58
C LYS A 100 3.88 -16.51 19.18
N THR A 101 3.00 -15.54 19.03
CA THR A 101 2.46 -15.13 17.72
C THR A 101 3.50 -14.29 16.99
N HIS A 102 3.73 -14.63 15.72
CA HIS A 102 4.57 -13.86 14.83
C HIS A 102 3.71 -13.02 13.91
N TYR A 103 4.16 -11.81 13.66
CA TYR A 103 3.46 -10.79 12.89
C TYR A 103 4.31 -10.36 11.71
N GLN A 104 3.67 -10.17 10.56
CA GLN A 104 4.29 -9.65 9.36
C GLN A 104 3.61 -8.34 8.96
N PHE A 105 4.42 -7.31 8.72
CA PHE A 105 3.94 -6.05 8.17
C PHE A 105 3.43 -6.29 6.74
N VAL A 106 2.27 -5.75 6.41
CA VAL A 106 1.68 -5.80 5.08
C VAL A 106 1.79 -4.44 4.40
N ASP A 107 1.18 -3.40 5.00
CA ASP A 107 1.23 -2.03 4.48
C ASP A 107 0.72 -1.05 5.55
N ARG A 108 0.65 0.23 5.21
CA ARG A 108 -0.01 1.25 6.02
C ARG A 108 -1.44 1.49 5.56
N VAL A 109 -2.31 1.75 6.54
CA VAL A 109 -3.62 2.33 6.26
C VAL A 109 -3.43 3.62 5.44
N GLY A 110 -4.17 3.76 4.34
CA GLY A 110 -4.05 4.87 3.41
C GLY A 110 -2.96 4.74 2.35
N ASP A 111 -2.06 3.76 2.47
CA ASP A 111 -1.12 3.40 1.40
C ASP A 111 -1.66 2.24 0.55
N THR A 112 -2.31 1.25 1.16
CA THR A 112 -3.06 0.22 0.43
C THR A 112 -4.20 0.87 -0.36
N PHE A 113 -4.43 0.39 -1.57
CA PHE A 113 -5.56 0.83 -2.41
C PHE A 113 -6.36 -0.37 -2.90
N ARG A 114 -7.60 -0.12 -3.36
CA ARG A 114 -8.48 -1.14 -3.91
C ARG A 114 -8.65 -0.94 -5.40
N TRP A 115 -8.46 -2.00 -6.18
CA TRP A 115 -8.66 -2.02 -7.61
C TRP A 115 -9.37 -3.29 -8.03
N LYS A 116 -10.47 -3.16 -8.80
CA LYS A 116 -11.28 -4.30 -9.28
C LYS A 116 -11.67 -5.27 -8.16
N SER A 117 -12.15 -4.71 -7.04
CA SER A 117 -12.57 -5.42 -5.83
C SER A 117 -11.44 -6.10 -5.04
N GLU A 118 -10.17 -5.94 -5.43
CA GLU A 118 -9.01 -6.52 -4.75
C GLU A 118 -8.19 -5.46 -4.01
N ASN A 119 -7.74 -5.78 -2.81
CA ASN A 119 -6.83 -4.93 -2.06
C ASN A 119 -5.39 -5.12 -2.54
N VAL A 120 -4.71 -4.01 -2.82
CA VAL A 120 -3.32 -4.00 -3.32
C VAL A 120 -2.42 -3.32 -2.30
N SER A 121 -1.44 -4.05 -1.80
CA SER A 121 -0.40 -3.50 -0.95
C SER A 121 0.65 -2.77 -1.79
N THR A 122 0.86 -1.49 -1.52
CA THR A 122 1.87 -0.70 -2.22
C THR A 122 3.27 -1.18 -1.92
N ASN A 123 3.49 -1.73 -0.72
CA ASN A 123 4.77 -2.26 -0.31
C ASN A 123 5.11 -3.55 -1.08
N GLU A 124 4.16 -4.50 -1.16
CA GLU A 124 4.40 -5.76 -1.89
C GLU A 124 4.67 -5.52 -3.37
N VAL A 125 3.91 -4.62 -4.01
CA VAL A 125 4.16 -4.23 -5.40
C VAL A 125 5.52 -3.56 -5.53
N GLY A 126 5.86 -2.61 -4.65
CA GLY A 126 7.13 -1.90 -4.66
C GLY A 126 8.34 -2.82 -4.52
N GLU A 127 8.28 -3.84 -3.66
CA GLU A 127 9.34 -4.85 -3.51
C GLU A 127 9.58 -5.60 -4.82
N ILE A 128 8.52 -6.00 -5.52
CA ILE A 128 8.62 -6.68 -6.81
C ILE A 128 9.23 -5.76 -7.87
N LEU A 129 8.78 -4.51 -7.96
CA LEU A 129 9.31 -3.56 -8.93
C LEU A 129 10.79 -3.24 -8.68
N ASN A 130 11.18 -3.06 -7.42
CA ASN A 130 12.58 -2.85 -7.01
C ASN A 130 13.48 -4.06 -7.27
N GLY A 131 12.89 -5.25 -7.42
CA GLY A 131 13.62 -6.47 -7.82
C GLY A 131 14.11 -6.46 -9.26
N PHE A 132 13.61 -5.56 -10.12
CA PHE A 132 14.10 -5.44 -11.50
C PHE A 132 15.42 -4.66 -11.53
N LYS A 133 16.42 -5.21 -12.24
CA LYS A 133 17.85 -4.82 -12.17
C LYS A 133 18.14 -3.34 -12.39
N ASP A 134 17.33 -2.65 -13.21
CA ASP A 134 17.58 -1.27 -13.64
C ASP A 134 16.71 -0.24 -12.89
N VAL A 135 15.79 -0.72 -12.03
CA VAL A 135 15.05 0.14 -11.10
C VAL A 135 15.95 0.41 -9.91
N ASN A 136 16.20 1.70 -9.63
CA ASN A 136 16.93 2.12 -8.45
C ASN A 136 16.00 2.17 -7.23
N MET A 137 14.84 2.80 -7.41
CA MET A 137 13.82 2.91 -6.37
C MET A 137 12.44 3.08 -7.02
N SER A 138 11.41 2.49 -6.41
CA SER A 138 10.01 2.72 -6.79
C SER A 138 9.19 3.22 -5.61
N ASN A 139 8.19 4.05 -5.91
CA ASN A 139 7.17 4.50 -4.97
C ASN A 139 5.80 4.19 -5.57
N VAL A 140 5.08 3.24 -4.98
CA VAL A 140 3.79 2.76 -5.47
C VAL A 140 2.64 3.44 -4.73
N TYR A 141 1.61 3.82 -5.45
CA TYR A 141 0.42 4.48 -4.92
C TYR A 141 -0.81 4.22 -5.81
N GLY A 142 -2.01 4.41 -5.24
CA GLY A 142 -3.24 4.30 -5.99
C GLY A 142 -3.67 5.64 -6.58
N VAL A 143 -4.15 5.64 -7.83
CA VAL A 143 -4.70 6.80 -8.55
C VAL A 143 -6.10 6.49 -9.06
N GLU A 144 -6.97 7.49 -9.06
CA GLU A 144 -8.32 7.36 -9.58
C GLU A 144 -8.29 7.44 -11.11
N ILE A 145 -9.08 6.59 -11.76
CA ILE A 145 -9.29 6.62 -13.21
C ILE A 145 -10.76 7.02 -13.44
N PRO A 146 -11.03 8.05 -14.25
CA PRO A 146 -12.40 8.45 -14.58
C PRO A 146 -13.25 7.26 -15.06
N GLY A 147 -14.47 7.16 -14.54
CA GLY A 147 -15.41 6.08 -14.86
C GLY A 147 -15.08 4.70 -14.25
N CYS A 148 -14.03 4.58 -13.46
CA CYS A 148 -13.65 3.32 -12.79
C CYS A 148 -13.85 3.40 -11.29
N GLU A 149 -14.32 2.29 -10.69
CA GLU A 149 -14.42 2.16 -9.25
C GLU A 149 -13.05 1.81 -8.63
N GLY A 150 -12.73 2.44 -7.50
CA GLY A 150 -11.48 2.22 -6.78
C GLY A 150 -10.31 3.05 -7.33
N ARG A 151 -9.09 2.55 -7.07
CA ARG A 151 -7.85 3.21 -7.50
C ARG A 151 -6.94 2.20 -8.20
N ALA A 152 -6.46 2.57 -9.37
CA ALA A 152 -5.48 1.77 -10.10
C ALA A 152 -4.06 2.00 -9.57
N GLY A 153 -3.21 1.01 -9.69
CA GLY A 153 -1.80 1.15 -9.32
C GLY A 153 -1.06 2.11 -10.24
N MET A 154 -0.29 3.01 -9.63
CA MET A 154 0.72 3.83 -10.29
C MET A 154 2.03 3.74 -9.52
N ALA A 155 3.15 3.77 -10.22
CA ALA A 155 4.47 3.78 -9.61
C ALA A 155 5.33 4.91 -10.17
N ALA A 156 6.01 5.64 -9.28
CA ALA A 156 7.08 6.54 -9.67
C ALA A 156 8.41 5.80 -9.57
N PHE A 157 9.24 5.89 -10.61
CA PHE A 157 10.54 5.24 -10.70
C PHE A 157 11.68 6.24 -10.74
N SER A 158 12.71 5.95 -9.95
CA SER A 158 14.07 6.43 -10.19
C SER A 158 14.84 5.29 -10.86
N LEU A 159 15.37 5.54 -12.05
CA LEU A 159 16.10 4.55 -12.85
C LEU A 159 17.61 4.79 -12.77
N LYS A 160 18.41 3.73 -12.89
CA LYS A 160 19.87 3.84 -12.98
C LYS A 160 20.29 4.55 -14.26
N ASP A 161 19.66 4.19 -15.37
CA ASP A 161 19.81 4.83 -16.68
C ASP A 161 18.48 4.69 -17.44
N ALA A 162 17.79 5.80 -17.63
CA ALA A 162 16.50 5.83 -18.33
C ALA A 162 16.66 5.57 -19.84
N SER A 163 17.83 5.86 -20.43
CA SER A 163 18.04 5.72 -21.86
C SER A 163 18.20 4.26 -22.31
N SER A 164 18.63 3.38 -21.42
CA SER A 164 18.88 1.96 -21.67
C SER A 164 17.90 1.02 -20.95
N PHE A 165 16.79 1.55 -20.39
CA PHE A 165 15.85 0.75 -19.64
C PHE A 165 15.13 -0.28 -20.51
N ASP A 166 15.21 -1.55 -20.12
CA ASP A 166 14.56 -2.67 -20.81
C ASP A 166 13.07 -2.77 -20.49
N TRP A 167 12.25 -1.98 -21.20
CA TRP A 167 10.78 -1.97 -21.01
C TRP A 167 10.13 -3.32 -21.28
N GLN A 168 10.62 -4.07 -22.26
CA GLN A 168 10.07 -5.40 -22.55
C GLN A 168 10.38 -6.39 -21.44
N GLY A 169 11.63 -6.42 -20.98
CA GLY A 169 12.03 -7.26 -19.85
C GLY A 169 11.31 -6.87 -18.56
N PHE A 170 11.10 -5.57 -18.32
CA PHE A 170 10.32 -5.07 -17.19
C PHE A 170 8.85 -5.48 -17.28
N SER A 171 8.22 -5.35 -18.45
CA SER A 171 6.83 -5.77 -18.67
C SER A 171 6.65 -7.26 -18.37
N ASN A 172 7.56 -8.09 -18.86
CA ASN A 172 7.56 -9.53 -18.58
C ASN A 172 7.77 -9.81 -17.08
N HIS A 173 8.65 -9.06 -16.41
CA HIS A 173 8.88 -9.21 -14.97
C HIS A 173 7.61 -8.92 -14.16
N VAL A 174 6.92 -7.81 -14.46
CA VAL A 174 5.65 -7.44 -13.84
C VAL A 174 4.57 -8.48 -14.11
N GLU A 175 4.46 -8.95 -15.37
CA GLU A 175 3.45 -9.93 -15.77
C GLU A 175 3.61 -11.27 -15.05
N ASN A 176 4.84 -11.72 -14.88
CA ASN A 176 5.13 -13.01 -14.24
C ASN A 176 5.09 -12.95 -12.70
N SER A 177 5.24 -11.76 -12.10
CA SER A 177 5.39 -11.61 -10.65
C SER A 177 4.16 -11.05 -9.96
N LEU A 178 3.28 -10.34 -10.68
CA LEU A 178 2.09 -9.69 -10.13
C LEU A 178 0.79 -10.21 -10.77
N PRO A 179 -0.25 -10.46 -9.95
CA PRO A 179 -1.59 -10.69 -10.49
C PRO A 179 -2.08 -9.44 -11.23
N LYS A 180 -2.97 -9.62 -12.21
CA LYS A 180 -3.40 -8.57 -13.13
C LYS A 180 -3.89 -7.30 -12.42
N TYR A 181 -4.63 -7.44 -11.32
CA TYR A 181 -5.16 -6.32 -10.55
C TYR A 181 -4.09 -5.50 -9.79
N ALA A 182 -2.95 -6.12 -9.47
CA ALA A 182 -1.85 -5.47 -8.73
C ALA A 182 -0.78 -4.84 -9.64
N ARG A 183 -0.83 -5.09 -10.96
CA ARG A 183 0.11 -4.49 -11.92
C ARG A 183 -0.16 -2.99 -12.00
N PRO A 184 0.86 -2.12 -11.79
CA PRO A 184 0.67 -0.69 -12.00
C PRO A 184 0.21 -0.39 -13.43
N LEU A 185 -0.84 0.38 -13.57
CA LEU A 185 -1.30 0.81 -14.91
C LEU A 185 -0.48 1.99 -15.43
N PHE A 186 0.17 2.74 -14.54
CA PHE A 186 0.99 3.88 -14.92
C PHE A 186 2.36 3.82 -14.23
N ILE A 187 3.39 4.19 -14.98
CA ILE A 187 4.77 4.34 -14.49
C ILE A 187 5.24 5.74 -14.84
N ARG A 188 5.65 6.52 -13.83
CA ARG A 188 6.23 7.84 -13.98
C ARG A 188 7.73 7.79 -13.72
N ILE A 189 8.54 8.29 -14.66
CA ILE A 189 9.98 8.33 -14.52
C ILE A 189 10.37 9.67 -13.91
N ILE A 190 10.96 9.63 -12.72
CA ILE A 190 11.42 10.81 -12.00
C ILE A 190 12.94 10.76 -11.82
N GLN A 191 13.59 11.93 -11.80
CA GLN A 191 15.04 12.00 -11.65
C GLN A 191 15.49 11.65 -10.23
N GLU A 192 14.83 12.24 -9.24
CA GLU A 192 15.12 12.01 -7.82
C GLU A 192 13.81 11.75 -7.04
N MET A 193 13.87 10.85 -6.09
CA MET A 193 12.77 10.57 -5.16
C MET A 193 12.81 11.54 -3.99
N ASP A 194 11.79 12.38 -3.86
CA ASP A 194 11.59 13.19 -2.67
C ASP A 194 11.36 12.29 -1.44
N THR A 195 12.25 12.42 -0.48
CA THR A 195 12.14 11.71 0.80
C THR A 195 11.88 12.69 1.95
N THR A 196 11.21 12.21 2.99
CA THR A 196 11.13 12.95 4.26
C THR A 196 12.51 12.93 4.95
N GLY A 197 12.70 13.74 5.99
CA GLY A 197 13.91 13.72 6.82
C GLY A 197 14.24 12.35 7.45
N THR A 198 13.30 11.39 7.39
CA THR A 198 13.48 9.99 7.78
C THR A 198 13.64 9.06 6.57
N PHE A 199 14.01 9.58 5.42
CA PHE A 199 14.12 8.85 4.14
C PHE A 199 12.82 8.15 3.69
N LYS A 200 11.67 8.61 4.19
CA LYS A 200 10.37 8.10 3.77
C LYS A 200 9.88 8.85 2.55
N LEU A 201 9.49 8.11 1.51
CA LEU A 201 9.01 8.67 0.26
C LEU A 201 7.71 9.47 0.46
N LYS A 202 7.63 10.65 -0.15
CA LYS A 202 6.43 11.49 -0.14
C LYS A 202 5.45 10.99 -1.21
N LYS A 203 4.33 10.42 -0.78
CA LYS A 203 3.30 9.88 -1.71
C LYS A 203 2.21 10.89 -2.05
N ASN A 204 1.95 11.87 -1.19
CA ASN A 204 0.79 12.75 -1.36
C ASN A 204 0.87 13.60 -2.63
N ASP A 205 2.04 14.17 -2.92
CA ASP A 205 2.23 14.98 -4.12
C ASP A 205 2.09 14.12 -5.37
N LEU A 206 2.71 12.95 -5.38
CA LEU A 206 2.61 11.98 -6.48
C LEU A 206 1.16 11.53 -6.73
N ARG A 207 0.37 11.33 -5.68
CA ARG A 207 -1.06 10.99 -5.80
C ARG A 207 -1.88 12.14 -6.38
N ASN A 208 -1.62 13.38 -5.95
CA ASN A 208 -2.35 14.56 -6.40
C ASN A 208 -2.05 14.92 -7.86
N GLU A 209 -0.83 14.67 -8.30
CA GLU A 209 -0.39 14.85 -9.69
C GLU A 209 -0.86 13.70 -10.57
N ALA A 210 -0.89 12.47 -10.01
CA ALA A 210 -1.28 11.24 -10.67
C ALA A 210 -0.60 11.06 -12.06
N PHE A 211 -1.37 10.62 -13.06
CA PHE A 211 -0.91 10.50 -14.44
C PHE A 211 -1.26 11.72 -15.31
N ASN A 212 -1.47 12.89 -14.71
CA ASN A 212 -1.85 14.10 -15.42
C ASN A 212 -0.64 14.73 -16.12
N ILE A 213 -0.54 14.51 -17.43
CA ILE A 213 0.55 15.02 -18.26
C ILE A 213 0.57 16.55 -18.41
N ASP A 214 -0.54 17.25 -18.07
CA ASP A 214 -0.59 18.71 -18.07
C ASP A 214 0.02 19.32 -16.78
N LYS A 215 0.12 18.51 -15.72
CA LYS A 215 0.67 18.95 -14.42
C LYS A 215 2.14 18.59 -14.21
N VAL A 216 2.64 17.59 -14.92
CA VAL A 216 3.99 17.07 -14.72
C VAL A 216 4.75 17.03 -16.03
N SER A 217 6.05 17.35 -15.98
CA SER A 217 6.95 17.27 -17.14
C SER A 217 7.63 15.90 -17.28
N ASP A 218 7.47 15.04 -16.27
CA ASP A 218 8.08 13.71 -16.27
C ASP A 218 7.43 12.80 -17.31
N GLN A 219 8.25 11.91 -17.87
CA GLN A 219 7.74 10.90 -18.79
C GLN A 219 6.87 9.90 -18.04
N ILE A 220 5.63 9.71 -18.52
CA ILE A 220 4.70 8.70 -18.02
C ILE A 220 4.53 7.61 -19.07
N TYR A 221 4.53 6.37 -18.62
CA TYR A 221 4.19 5.19 -19.39
C TYR A 221 2.90 4.60 -18.88
N CYS A 222 2.13 3.97 -19.73
CA CYS A 222 0.87 3.32 -19.37
C CYS A 222 0.78 1.90 -19.91
N LEU A 223 0.08 1.05 -19.17
CA LEU A 223 -0.31 -0.29 -19.59
C LEU A 223 -1.75 -0.23 -20.11
N LYS A 224 -1.93 -0.22 -21.42
CA LYS A 224 -3.27 -0.17 -22.05
C LYS A 224 -4.04 -1.47 -21.81
N PRO A 225 -5.38 -1.44 -21.79
CA PRO A 225 -6.19 -2.66 -21.73
C PRO A 225 -5.80 -3.66 -22.82
N ASN A 226 -5.67 -4.93 -22.42
CA ASN A 226 -5.24 -6.04 -23.28
C ASN A 226 -3.81 -5.92 -23.86
N SER A 227 -3.01 -4.95 -23.41
CA SER A 227 -1.57 -4.90 -23.69
C SER A 227 -0.79 -5.60 -22.57
N SER A 228 0.34 -6.19 -22.91
CA SER A 228 1.34 -6.68 -21.94
C SER A 228 2.53 -5.72 -21.81
N ASN A 229 2.62 -4.68 -22.65
CA ASN A 229 3.76 -3.78 -22.70
C ASN A 229 3.38 -2.37 -22.24
N TYR A 230 4.31 -1.75 -21.50
CA TYR A 230 4.21 -0.34 -21.16
C TYR A 230 4.60 0.52 -22.36
N GLU A 231 3.75 1.48 -22.70
CA GLU A 231 3.93 2.44 -23.77
C GLU A 231 3.87 3.86 -23.21
N VAL A 232 4.48 4.82 -23.89
CA VAL A 232 4.41 6.23 -23.51
C VAL A 232 2.96 6.68 -23.47
N LEU A 233 2.56 7.34 -22.38
CA LEU A 233 1.27 7.99 -22.27
C LEU A 233 1.28 9.27 -23.10
N ASP A 234 0.73 9.18 -24.30
CA ASP A 234 0.54 10.33 -25.17
C ASP A 234 -0.76 11.10 -24.86
N ASN A 235 -0.90 12.27 -25.47
CA ASN A 235 -2.08 13.13 -25.25
C ASN A 235 -3.37 12.47 -25.74
N GLU A 236 -3.34 11.70 -26.83
CA GLU A 236 -4.53 11.05 -27.37
C GLU A 236 -5.09 10.02 -26.38
N TRP A 237 -4.20 9.17 -25.84
CA TRP A 237 -4.60 8.18 -24.85
C TRP A 237 -5.00 8.81 -23.51
N PHE A 238 -4.33 9.89 -23.11
CA PHE A 238 -4.70 10.66 -21.92
C PHE A 238 -6.13 11.23 -22.03
N GLN A 239 -6.50 11.80 -23.18
CA GLN A 239 -7.87 12.27 -23.43
C GLN A 239 -8.88 11.11 -23.47
N THR A 240 -8.50 9.96 -24.03
CA THR A 240 -9.33 8.74 -24.03
C THR A 240 -9.63 8.27 -22.60
N ILE A 241 -8.65 8.32 -21.70
CA ILE A 241 -8.86 8.00 -20.28
C ILE A 241 -9.81 9.01 -19.63
N ASN A 242 -9.58 10.32 -19.85
CA ASN A 242 -10.39 11.37 -19.23
C ASN A 242 -11.84 11.39 -19.75
N SER A 243 -12.08 10.87 -20.95
CA SER A 243 -13.45 10.72 -21.50
C SER A 243 -14.13 9.41 -21.12
N GLU A 244 -13.54 8.61 -20.21
CA GLU A 244 -14.06 7.33 -19.73
C GLU A 244 -14.13 6.23 -20.81
N GLN A 245 -13.42 6.40 -21.92
CA GLN A 245 -13.47 5.48 -23.07
C GLN A 245 -12.29 4.50 -23.11
N ALA A 246 -11.39 4.56 -22.13
CA ALA A 246 -10.18 3.73 -22.11
C ALA A 246 -10.42 2.23 -21.87
N GLY A 247 -11.55 1.85 -21.26
CA GLY A 247 -11.92 0.45 -21.05
C GLY A 247 -11.10 -0.30 -19.99
N TYR A 248 -10.56 0.41 -19.00
CA TYR A 248 -9.83 -0.17 -17.87
C TYR A 248 -10.69 -1.06 -16.97
#